data_781c6169727adbaec7f2251bc196afdd
#
_entry.id   781c6169727adbaec7f2251bc196afdd
#
_cell.length_a   1.000
_cell.length_b   1.000
_cell.length_c   1.000
_cell.angle_alpha   90.00
_cell.angle_beta   90.00
_cell.angle_gamma   90.00
#
_symmetry.space_group_name_H-M   'P 1'
#
loop_
_entity.id
_entity.type
_entity.pdbx_description
1 polymer ?
#
loop_
_entity_poly.entity_id
_entity_poly.type
_entity_poly.pdbx_seq_one_letter_code
_entity_poly.pdbx_strand_id
1 'polypeptide(L)'
;GNYQDTRKRLLAEADRFVEYVLEQDQDVFNQLLTAERFYVYHSGNNEAMQASTDRIRQIYEYFKDKNWEDFTSEDLLAHKDFIESVKMRGVNPKQATSLRPFKKQLESFTMRLGNGQTDAAPYNSFPAHGMANASTREGGRLRLPEVAKFWNIDLYDWDYNPIQPMPMPNRKGILTHPAWLIAFAQNQESDPIHRGKWIREKLLADTIPDVPITVDAVVPKNPHKTLRQRLIAKTNNEYCWTCHVKMEPLGLPFEIYDDFGRFRTEEQLEYPENLIAKGKEKGGPAEDLRDSYKTLPIDATGSLQGTGDSRLDGDVEDAFDLIDRLAKSDRVRQSIIRHAFRYFMGRNEMLSDSKTLIDAERAYLDSNGSFDEVIVSLLTSDSFIYRKPPETKE
;
A
#
# COMPACT_ATOMS: atom_id res chain seq x y z
N GLY A 1 10.19 19.83 -1.67
CA GLY A 1 11.35 18.91 -1.64
C GLY A 1 10.98 17.46 -1.36
N ASN A 2 9.88 17.17 -0.69
CA ASN A 2 9.62 15.81 -0.16
C ASN A 2 8.76 14.91 -1.07
N TYR A 3 8.18 15.40 -2.14
CA TYR A 3 7.29 14.62 -2.99
C TYR A 3 8.02 13.47 -3.71
N GLN A 4 9.24 13.69 -4.16
CA GLN A 4 10.03 12.64 -4.82
C GLN A 4 10.45 11.53 -3.86
N ASP A 5 10.76 11.86 -2.61
CA ASP A 5 11.15 10.86 -1.60
C ASP A 5 9.95 10.03 -1.16
N THR A 6 8.77 10.65 -1.02
CA THR A 6 7.49 9.95 -0.77
C THR A 6 7.19 8.95 -1.87
N ARG A 7 7.28 9.38 -3.13
CA ARG A 7 7.04 8.51 -4.29
C ARG A 7 8.00 7.32 -4.33
N LYS A 8 9.31 7.57 -4.13
CA LYS A 8 10.31 6.50 -4.10
C LYS A 8 10.02 5.47 -3.01
N ARG A 9 9.61 5.92 -1.83
CA ARG A 9 9.29 5.01 -0.73
C ARG A 9 8.05 4.18 -1.02
N LEU A 10 6.97 4.79 -1.49
CA LEU A 10 5.76 4.05 -1.84
C LEU A 10 6.00 3.01 -2.94
N LEU A 11 6.84 3.34 -3.93
CA LEU A 11 7.26 2.38 -4.94
C LEU A 11 8.09 1.25 -4.33
N ALA A 12 9.05 1.57 -3.46
CA ALA A 12 9.85 0.54 -2.78
C ALA A 12 9.01 -0.36 -1.87
N GLU A 13 7.97 0.16 -1.22
CA GLU A 13 7.03 -0.66 -0.43
C GLU A 13 6.19 -1.59 -1.34
N ALA A 14 5.77 -1.10 -2.51
CA ALA A 14 5.08 -1.92 -3.50
C ALA A 14 6.00 -3.00 -4.11
N ASP A 15 7.24 -2.64 -4.43
CA ASP A 15 8.24 -3.59 -4.93
C ASP A 15 8.49 -4.70 -3.89
N ARG A 16 8.67 -4.33 -2.61
CA ARG A 16 8.83 -5.31 -1.52
C ARG A 16 7.60 -6.19 -1.32
N PHE A 17 6.39 -5.66 -1.51
CA PHE A 17 5.17 -6.46 -1.48
C PHE A 17 5.16 -7.50 -2.61
N VAL A 18 5.50 -7.09 -3.81
CA VAL A 18 5.58 -8.00 -4.97
C VAL A 18 6.68 -9.06 -4.75
N GLU A 19 7.89 -8.63 -4.33
CA GLU A 19 8.98 -9.54 -4.00
C GLU A 19 8.57 -10.57 -2.94
N TYR A 20 7.90 -10.15 -1.88
CA TYR A 20 7.40 -11.06 -0.83
C TYR A 20 6.45 -12.13 -1.38
N VAL A 21 5.55 -11.75 -2.29
CA VAL A 21 4.64 -12.73 -2.91
C VAL A 21 5.40 -13.68 -3.84
N LEU A 22 6.36 -13.16 -4.60
CA LEU A 22 7.19 -13.96 -5.50
C LEU A 22 8.12 -14.92 -4.72
N GLU A 23 8.68 -14.48 -3.59
CA GLU A 23 9.52 -15.32 -2.72
C GLU A 23 8.77 -16.53 -2.11
N GLN A 24 7.45 -16.42 -1.95
CA GLN A 24 6.62 -17.56 -1.51
C GLN A 24 6.41 -18.57 -2.65
N ASP A 25 6.36 -18.11 -3.87
CA ASP A 25 6.13 -18.85 -5.12
C ASP A 25 4.98 -19.86 -5.05
N GLN A 26 3.91 -19.47 -4.39
CA GLN A 26 2.70 -20.29 -4.22
C GLN A 26 1.47 -19.43 -4.50
N ASP A 27 0.59 -19.91 -5.37
CA ASP A 27 -0.64 -19.20 -5.77
C ASP A 27 -0.42 -17.71 -6.06
N VAL A 28 0.70 -17.42 -6.73
CA VAL A 28 1.29 -16.09 -6.86
C VAL A 28 0.30 -15.07 -7.39
N PHE A 29 -0.47 -15.40 -8.44
CA PHE A 29 -1.39 -14.44 -9.05
C PHE A 29 -2.58 -14.11 -8.16
N ASN A 30 -3.06 -15.08 -7.39
CA ASN A 30 -4.07 -14.85 -6.37
C ASN A 30 -3.49 -14.02 -5.22
N GLN A 31 -2.30 -14.37 -4.72
CA GLN A 31 -1.64 -13.63 -3.63
C GLN A 31 -1.34 -12.17 -4.00
N LEU A 32 -0.94 -11.88 -5.24
CA LEU A 32 -0.76 -10.50 -5.70
C LEU A 32 -2.04 -9.67 -5.59
N LEU A 33 -3.21 -10.30 -5.72
CA LEU A 33 -4.50 -9.62 -5.63
C LEU A 33 -5.12 -9.69 -4.22
N THR A 34 -4.81 -10.71 -3.41
CA THR A 34 -5.55 -10.97 -2.17
C THR A 34 -4.72 -10.95 -0.90
N ALA A 35 -3.39 -10.91 -0.97
CA ALA A 35 -2.57 -10.87 0.23
C ALA A 35 -2.91 -9.64 1.10
N GLU A 36 -2.99 -9.85 2.43
CA GLU A 36 -3.38 -8.82 3.40
C GLU A 36 -2.20 -8.30 4.23
N ARG A 37 -0.97 -8.69 3.86
CA ARG A 37 0.25 -8.29 4.54
C ARG A 37 1.08 -7.36 3.65
N PHE A 38 1.51 -6.24 4.21
CA PHE A 38 2.18 -5.17 3.48
C PHE A 38 3.45 -4.71 4.19
N TYR A 39 4.38 -4.19 3.42
CA TYR A 39 5.52 -3.47 3.96
C TYR A 39 5.12 -2.02 4.21
N VAL A 40 5.03 -1.66 5.47
CA VAL A 40 4.59 -0.33 5.91
C VAL A 40 5.77 0.37 6.55
N TYR A 41 6.28 1.42 5.94
CA TYR A 41 7.44 2.17 6.42
C TYR A 41 8.68 1.28 6.65
N HIS A 42 8.89 0.33 5.75
CA HIS A 42 9.99 -0.64 5.87
C HIS A 42 11.35 0.03 5.63
N SER A 43 12.30 -0.18 6.55
CA SER A 43 13.66 0.35 6.45
C SER A 43 14.63 -0.58 5.68
N GLY A 44 14.18 -1.76 5.29
CA GLY A 44 15.01 -2.78 4.65
C GLY A 44 15.81 -3.67 5.62
N ASN A 45 15.64 -3.50 6.94
CA ASN A 45 16.40 -4.25 7.93
C ASN A 45 15.54 -4.73 9.11
N ASN A 46 14.66 -5.70 8.84
CA ASN A 46 13.72 -6.24 9.82
C ASN A 46 14.43 -6.90 11.02
N GLU A 47 15.54 -7.60 10.81
CA GLU A 47 16.26 -8.27 11.89
C GLU A 47 16.85 -7.27 12.90
N ALA A 48 17.47 -6.20 12.41
CA ALA A 48 17.99 -5.14 13.30
C ALA A 48 16.87 -4.39 14.02
N MET A 49 15.71 -4.24 13.36
CA MET A 49 14.52 -3.63 13.97
C MET A 49 13.98 -4.53 15.07
N GLN A 50 13.84 -5.83 14.83
CA GLN A 50 13.41 -6.81 15.82
C GLN A 50 14.40 -6.85 17.00
N ALA A 51 15.70 -6.96 16.75
CA ALA A 51 16.72 -6.96 17.80
C ALA A 51 16.70 -5.67 18.65
N SER A 52 16.37 -4.53 18.03
CA SER A 52 16.19 -3.26 18.76
C SER A 52 14.96 -3.29 19.66
N THR A 53 13.85 -3.83 19.16
CA THR A 53 12.60 -4.00 19.91
C THR A 53 12.80 -4.91 21.11
N ASP A 54 13.39 -6.07 20.89
CA ASP A 54 13.64 -7.07 21.94
C ASP A 54 14.52 -6.49 23.06
N ARG A 55 15.53 -5.73 22.67
CA ARG A 55 16.40 -5.03 23.64
C ARG A 55 15.64 -4.00 24.47
N ILE A 56 14.78 -3.21 23.85
CA ILE A 56 13.97 -2.21 24.56
C ILE A 56 13.00 -2.89 25.54
N ARG A 57 12.35 -3.97 25.08
CA ARG A 57 11.48 -4.78 25.95
C ARG A 57 12.26 -5.38 27.10
N GLN A 58 13.44 -5.92 26.86
CA GLN A 58 14.33 -6.46 27.90
C GLN A 58 14.71 -5.38 28.94
N ILE A 59 15.02 -4.17 28.50
CA ILE A 59 15.34 -3.05 29.40
C ILE A 59 14.11 -2.68 30.23
N TYR A 60 12.93 -2.53 29.62
CA TYR A 60 11.69 -2.21 30.32
C TYR A 60 11.34 -3.26 31.36
N GLU A 61 11.30 -4.54 30.99
CA GLU A 61 10.98 -5.64 31.89
C GLU A 61 11.93 -5.73 33.10
N TYR A 62 13.22 -5.43 32.88
CA TYR A 62 14.20 -5.43 33.97
C TYR A 62 13.99 -4.29 34.98
N PHE A 63 13.54 -3.12 34.53
CA PHE A 63 13.43 -1.94 35.39
C PHE A 63 12.00 -1.57 35.80
N LYS A 64 10.94 -2.09 35.19
CA LYS A 64 9.56 -1.67 35.40
C LYS A 64 9.10 -1.71 36.85
N ASP A 65 9.58 -2.66 37.65
CA ASP A 65 9.24 -2.85 39.05
C ASP A 65 10.30 -2.26 40.03
N LYS A 66 11.30 -1.54 39.49
CA LYS A 66 12.32 -0.85 40.28
C LYS A 66 11.99 0.64 40.29
N ASN A 67 12.17 1.26 41.45
CA ASN A 67 11.93 2.70 41.62
C ASN A 67 13.00 3.54 40.91
N TRP A 68 13.15 3.30 39.59
CA TRP A 68 14.20 3.88 38.75
C TRP A 68 14.13 5.42 38.66
N GLU A 69 12.96 5.99 38.92
CA GLU A 69 12.75 7.44 38.97
C GLU A 69 13.58 8.12 40.07
N ASP A 70 13.78 7.42 41.19
CA ASP A 70 14.57 7.91 42.35
C ASP A 70 16.06 7.48 42.26
N PHE A 71 16.49 6.76 41.23
CA PHE A 71 17.88 6.32 41.10
C PHE A 71 18.87 7.45 41.15
N THR A 72 19.97 7.20 41.86
CA THR A 72 21.19 8.00 41.91
C THR A 72 22.25 7.44 40.97
N SER A 73 23.40 8.06 40.89
CA SER A 73 24.55 7.54 40.13
C SER A 73 25.11 6.24 40.70
N GLU A 74 24.91 6.03 42.01
CA GLU A 74 25.35 4.79 42.66
C GLU A 74 24.43 3.62 42.32
N ASP A 75 23.13 3.88 42.24
CA ASP A 75 22.16 2.89 41.76
C ASP A 75 22.41 2.51 40.32
N LEU A 76 22.76 3.48 39.46
CA LEU A 76 23.12 3.21 38.07
C LEU A 76 24.35 2.29 37.98
N LEU A 77 25.34 2.52 38.87
CA LEU A 77 26.53 1.70 38.95
C LEU A 77 26.22 0.29 39.47
N ALA A 78 25.29 0.15 40.40
CA ALA A 78 24.84 -1.16 40.93
C ALA A 78 24.22 -2.05 39.81
N HIS A 79 23.63 -1.44 38.77
CA HIS A 79 23.05 -2.13 37.61
C HIS A 79 23.96 -2.16 36.37
N LYS A 80 25.26 -1.86 36.54
CA LYS A 80 26.21 -1.69 35.41
C LYS A 80 26.27 -2.89 34.47
N ASP A 81 26.30 -4.11 35.00
CA ASP A 81 26.49 -5.32 34.21
C ASP A 81 25.30 -5.53 33.25
N PHE A 82 24.08 -5.26 33.73
CA PHE A 82 22.89 -5.30 32.88
C PHE A 82 22.92 -4.18 31.82
N ILE A 83 23.15 -2.93 32.24
CA ILE A 83 23.17 -1.76 31.35
C ILE A 83 24.22 -1.91 30.23
N GLU A 84 25.41 -2.44 30.58
CA GLU A 84 26.46 -2.71 29.62
C GLU A 84 26.07 -3.86 28.66
N SER A 85 25.42 -4.92 29.17
CA SER A 85 25.00 -6.07 28.36
C SER A 85 23.96 -5.67 27.28
N VAL A 86 22.99 -4.82 27.63
CA VAL A 86 21.93 -4.36 26.72
C VAL A 86 22.37 -3.14 25.88
N LYS A 87 23.55 -2.60 26.12
CA LYS A 87 24.13 -1.44 25.40
C LYS A 87 23.16 -0.26 25.33
N MET A 88 22.67 0.23 26.47
CA MET A 88 21.77 1.39 26.50
C MET A 88 22.45 2.59 25.82
N ARG A 89 21.75 3.21 24.88
CA ARG A 89 22.32 4.29 24.06
C ARG A 89 22.65 5.53 24.89
N GLY A 90 23.90 5.95 24.88
CA GLY A 90 24.34 7.16 25.60
C GLY A 90 24.32 7.03 27.12
N VAL A 91 24.23 5.81 27.66
CA VAL A 91 24.31 5.53 29.08
C VAL A 91 25.59 4.76 29.39
N ASN A 92 26.51 5.42 30.10
CA ASN A 92 27.68 4.78 30.68
C ASN A 92 27.49 4.76 32.20
N PRO A 93 27.25 3.60 32.82
CA PRO A 93 26.92 3.52 34.24
C PRO A 93 28.02 4.05 35.17
N LYS A 94 29.27 4.17 34.65
CA LYS A 94 30.41 4.73 35.40
C LYS A 94 30.44 6.28 35.41
N GLN A 95 29.51 6.93 34.70
CA GLN A 95 29.48 8.38 34.57
C GLN A 95 28.16 8.94 35.15
N ALA A 96 28.26 9.84 36.13
CA ALA A 96 27.12 10.49 36.74
C ALA A 96 26.23 11.24 35.72
N THR A 97 26.82 11.75 34.64
CA THR A 97 26.09 12.43 33.56
C THR A 97 25.12 11.51 32.80
N SER A 98 25.27 10.20 32.95
CA SER A 98 24.41 9.18 32.29
C SER A 98 23.07 8.96 32.99
N LEU A 99 22.88 9.47 34.22
CA LEU A 99 21.65 9.32 34.96
C LEU A 99 20.45 9.96 34.24
N ARG A 100 20.62 11.15 33.69
CA ARG A 100 19.58 11.85 32.95
C ARG A 100 19.16 11.12 31.65
N PRO A 101 20.07 10.72 30.74
CA PRO A 101 19.71 9.92 29.56
C PRO A 101 19.12 8.56 29.92
N PHE A 102 19.53 7.92 31.00
CA PHE A 102 18.95 6.67 31.52
C PHE A 102 17.47 6.87 31.89
N LYS A 103 17.16 7.82 32.79
CA LYS A 103 15.78 8.10 33.23
C LYS A 103 14.90 8.47 32.05
N LYS A 104 15.38 9.30 31.13
CA LYS A 104 14.61 9.71 29.94
C LYS A 104 14.28 8.54 29.01
N GLN A 105 15.17 7.56 28.90
CA GLN A 105 14.86 6.36 28.10
C GLN A 105 13.82 5.48 28.80
N LEU A 106 13.95 5.24 30.11
CA LEU A 106 12.96 4.46 30.85
C LEU A 106 11.59 5.13 30.88
N GLU A 107 11.52 6.45 31.06
CA GLU A 107 10.27 7.19 30.94
C GLU A 107 9.58 6.94 29.58
N SER A 108 10.34 6.99 28.49
CA SER A 108 9.82 6.70 27.16
C SER A 108 9.34 5.25 27.01
N PHE A 109 10.08 4.29 27.57
CA PHE A 109 9.72 2.87 27.48
C PHE A 109 8.48 2.57 28.35
N THR A 110 8.43 3.12 29.56
CA THR A 110 7.29 2.97 30.46
C THR A 110 6.02 3.58 29.88
N MET A 111 6.12 4.75 29.28
CA MET A 111 4.96 5.40 28.64
C MET A 111 4.36 4.55 27.53
N ARG A 112 5.16 3.81 26.78
CA ARG A 112 4.69 2.98 25.67
C ARG A 112 4.32 1.57 26.10
N LEU A 113 5.27 0.85 26.68
CA LEU A 113 5.08 -0.56 27.02
C LEU A 113 4.19 -0.73 28.25
N GLY A 114 4.24 0.21 29.21
CA GLY A 114 3.39 0.20 30.41
C GLY A 114 1.92 0.44 30.09
N ASN A 115 1.58 1.10 29.00
CA ASN A 115 0.21 1.32 28.54
C ASN A 115 -0.26 0.25 27.53
N GLY A 116 0.49 -0.86 27.39
CA GLY A 116 0.14 -1.93 26.46
C GLY A 116 0.35 -1.59 24.99
N GLN A 117 0.95 -0.45 24.70
CA GLN A 117 1.37 -0.13 23.34
C GLN A 117 2.54 -1.01 22.95
N THR A 118 2.47 -1.59 21.77
CA THR A 118 3.56 -2.37 21.27
C THR A 118 4.73 -1.52 20.83
N ASP A 119 5.77 -2.16 20.61
CA ASP A 119 7.08 -1.70 20.29
C ASP A 119 7.14 -0.97 18.97
N ALA A 120 6.96 0.28 18.92
CA ALA A 120 7.35 1.06 17.77
C ALA A 120 8.89 1.18 17.69
N ALA A 121 9.59 0.10 17.89
CA ALA A 121 11.02 0.05 17.62
C ALA A 121 11.21 0.05 16.10
N PRO A 122 12.12 0.65 15.54
CA PRO A 122 13.26 1.42 15.99
C PRO A 122 12.91 2.85 16.37
N TYR A 123 11.65 3.17 16.39
CA TYR A 123 11.12 4.51 16.61
C TYR A 123 10.89 4.80 18.10
N ASN A 124 11.14 3.84 18.95
CA ASN A 124 11.05 4.00 20.39
C ASN A 124 12.08 4.95 20.97
N SER A 125 13.18 5.12 20.30
CA SER A 125 14.08 6.22 20.60
C SER A 125 13.49 7.56 20.15
N PHE A 126 12.37 7.50 19.47
CA PHE A 126 11.59 8.61 19.00
C PHE A 126 10.18 8.45 19.56
N PRO A 127 9.85 8.97 20.75
CA PRO A 127 8.48 9.19 21.15
C PRO A 127 7.73 9.91 20.02
N ALA A 128 6.42 9.86 19.98
CA ALA A 128 5.63 10.31 18.83
C ALA A 128 6.08 11.68 18.24
N HIS A 129 6.44 12.63 19.12
CA HIS A 129 7.05 13.89 18.71
C HIS A 129 8.50 13.74 18.19
N GLY A 130 9.22 12.73 18.64
CA GLY A 130 10.57 12.40 18.19
C GLY A 130 10.58 11.78 16.81
N MET A 131 9.53 11.07 16.43
CA MET A 131 9.39 10.52 15.08
C MET A 131 9.22 11.62 14.06
N ALA A 132 8.39 12.61 14.35
CA ALA A 132 8.29 13.81 13.51
C ALA A 132 9.62 14.56 13.42
N ASN A 133 10.37 14.63 14.51
CA ASN A 133 11.69 15.27 14.55
C ASN A 133 12.78 14.46 13.84
N ALA A 134 12.72 13.14 13.89
CA ALA A 134 13.68 12.27 13.20
C ALA A 134 13.55 12.43 11.69
N SER A 135 12.35 12.49 11.17
CA SER A 135 12.12 12.69 9.75
C SER A 135 12.57 14.07 9.27
N THR A 136 12.63 15.06 10.16
CA THR A 136 13.17 16.38 9.87
C THR A 136 14.69 16.44 9.93
N ARG A 137 15.32 15.69 10.85
CA ARG A 137 16.78 15.63 11.02
C ARG A 137 17.49 14.90 9.89
N GLU A 138 16.80 13.99 9.23
CA GLU A 138 17.36 13.16 8.18
C GLU A 138 17.23 13.80 6.79
N GLY A 139 17.10 15.10 6.74
CA GLY A 139 17.33 15.89 5.52
C GLY A 139 16.43 15.54 4.33
N GLY A 140 15.13 15.45 4.53
CA GLY A 140 14.18 15.25 3.43
C GLY A 140 13.57 13.85 3.36
N ARG A 141 13.79 13.00 4.34
CA ARG A 141 13.05 11.73 4.44
C ARG A 141 11.58 11.96 4.73
N LEU A 142 10.77 11.02 4.30
CA LEU A 142 9.33 11.05 4.51
C LEU A 142 9.01 11.27 5.99
N ARG A 143 8.23 12.28 6.28
CA ARG A 143 7.73 12.50 7.63
C ARG A 143 6.74 11.42 7.98
N LEU A 144 6.81 10.90 9.20
CA LEU A 144 5.89 9.86 9.65
C LEU A 144 4.41 10.25 9.49
N PRO A 145 3.99 11.52 9.74
CA PRO A 145 2.65 11.98 9.41
C PRO A 145 2.21 11.73 7.96
N GLU A 146 3.16 11.78 7.03
CA GLU A 146 2.88 11.53 5.61
C GLU A 146 2.72 10.04 5.30
N VAL A 147 3.48 9.17 5.98
CA VAL A 147 3.30 7.71 5.88
C VAL A 147 1.97 7.29 6.51
N ALA A 148 1.69 7.76 7.70
CA ALA A 148 0.42 7.52 8.39
C ALA A 148 -0.78 7.89 7.50
N LYS A 149 -0.63 8.98 6.74
CA LYS A 149 -1.62 9.48 5.80
C LYS A 149 -2.05 8.45 4.75
N PHE A 150 -1.09 7.74 4.15
CA PHE A 150 -1.38 6.78 3.09
C PHE A 150 -1.96 5.47 3.60
N TRP A 151 -1.61 5.08 4.82
CA TRP A 151 -2.00 3.82 5.42
C TRP A 151 -3.11 3.93 6.48
N ASN A 152 -3.71 5.11 6.67
CA ASN A 152 -4.67 5.39 7.74
C ASN A 152 -4.12 5.08 9.15
N ILE A 153 -2.84 5.28 9.35
CA ILE A 153 -2.18 5.06 10.64
C ILE A 153 -2.26 6.34 11.45
N ASP A 154 -2.78 6.27 12.67
CA ASP A 154 -2.68 7.37 13.61
C ASP A 154 -1.24 7.44 14.17
N LEU A 155 -0.67 8.63 14.11
CA LEU A 155 0.67 8.90 14.60
C LEU A 155 0.86 8.64 16.09
N TYR A 156 -0.19 8.86 16.86
CA TYR A 156 -0.12 8.78 18.32
C TYR A 156 -0.46 7.39 18.83
N ASP A 157 -1.30 6.65 18.11
CA ASP A 157 -1.74 5.31 18.44
C ASP A 157 -1.10 4.23 17.56
N TRP A 158 -0.11 4.62 16.74
CA TRP A 158 0.50 3.69 15.82
C TRP A 158 1.34 2.63 16.52
N ASP A 159 0.89 1.43 16.30
CA ASP A 159 1.54 0.22 16.71
C ASP A 159 2.43 -0.32 15.58
N TYR A 160 3.65 0.21 15.54
CA TYR A 160 4.60 -0.24 14.53
C TYR A 160 5.07 -1.67 14.81
N ASN A 161 4.79 -2.58 13.88
CA ASN A 161 5.34 -3.93 13.93
C ASN A 161 6.71 -3.94 13.24
N PRO A 162 7.81 -4.25 13.96
CA PRO A 162 9.14 -4.37 13.35
C PRO A 162 9.25 -5.57 12.42
N ILE A 163 8.40 -6.57 12.59
CA ILE A 163 8.34 -7.74 11.70
C ILE A 163 7.45 -7.40 10.52
N GLN A 164 8.07 -7.27 9.36
CA GLN A 164 7.42 -6.95 8.11
C GLN A 164 7.49 -8.15 7.15
N PRO A 165 6.50 -8.39 6.29
CA PRO A 165 5.28 -7.60 6.12
C PRO A 165 4.27 -7.78 7.27
N MET A 166 3.51 -6.75 7.55
CA MET A 166 2.50 -6.73 8.60
C MET A 166 1.08 -6.69 8.02
N PRO A 167 0.07 -7.21 8.74
CA PRO A 167 -1.32 -7.08 8.32
C PRO A 167 -1.76 -5.62 8.40
N MET A 168 -2.54 -5.19 7.40
CA MET A 168 -3.09 -3.83 7.35
C MET A 168 -4.61 -3.88 7.20
N PRO A 169 -5.38 -3.20 8.07
CA PRO A 169 -6.82 -3.16 7.95
C PRO A 169 -7.24 -2.46 6.66
N ASN A 170 -8.35 -2.92 6.10
CA ASN A 170 -8.92 -2.35 4.87
C ASN A 170 -7.96 -2.33 3.67
N ARG A 171 -7.11 -3.37 3.56
CA ARG A 171 -6.16 -3.55 2.46
C ARG A 171 -6.15 -5.01 2.00
N LYS A 172 -6.10 -5.20 0.69
CA LYS A 172 -6.05 -6.51 0.05
C LYS A 172 -5.34 -6.40 -1.30
N GLY A 173 -4.20 -7.06 -1.43
CA GLY A 173 -3.41 -7.11 -2.66
C GLY A 173 -2.93 -5.76 -3.19
N ILE A 174 -2.33 -5.83 -4.36
CA ILE A 174 -1.69 -4.68 -5.00
C ILE A 174 -2.68 -3.56 -5.38
N LEU A 175 -3.94 -3.91 -5.68
CA LEU A 175 -4.96 -2.93 -6.09
C LEU A 175 -5.42 -2.00 -4.96
N THR A 176 -5.17 -2.37 -3.71
CA THR A 176 -5.41 -1.50 -2.56
C THR A 176 -4.13 -0.88 -2.00
N HIS A 177 -2.98 -1.20 -2.60
CA HIS A 177 -1.71 -0.60 -2.20
C HIS A 177 -1.69 0.90 -2.53
N PRO A 178 -1.26 1.77 -1.60
CA PRO A 178 -1.24 3.22 -1.83
C PRO A 178 -0.48 3.63 -3.10
N ALA A 179 0.58 2.92 -3.46
CA ALA A 179 1.33 3.21 -4.68
C ALA A 179 0.48 3.08 -5.94
N TRP A 180 -0.35 2.02 -6.06
CA TRP A 180 -1.25 1.83 -7.19
C TRP A 180 -2.40 2.85 -7.16
N LEU A 181 -3.01 3.07 -6.00
CA LEU A 181 -4.13 4.01 -5.85
C LEU A 181 -3.73 5.45 -6.22
N ILE A 182 -2.53 5.88 -5.81
CA ILE A 182 -2.00 7.22 -6.12
C ILE A 182 -1.57 7.31 -7.60
N ALA A 183 -1.01 6.24 -8.17
CA ALA A 183 -0.65 6.23 -9.59
C ALA A 183 -1.88 6.44 -10.50
N PHE A 184 -3.07 6.05 -10.03
CA PHE A 184 -4.35 6.25 -10.69
C PHE A 184 -5.25 7.19 -9.86
N ALA A 185 -4.72 8.35 -9.52
CA ALA A 185 -5.43 9.47 -8.92
C ALA A 185 -5.12 10.76 -9.67
N GLN A 186 -6.02 11.72 -9.59
CA GLN A 186 -5.82 13.09 -10.07
C GLN A 186 -5.17 13.94 -8.96
N ASN A 187 -4.85 15.19 -9.26
CA ASN A 187 -4.16 16.06 -8.29
C ASN A 187 -4.96 16.37 -7.01
N GLN A 188 -6.27 16.24 -7.04
CA GLN A 188 -7.18 16.59 -5.94
C GLN A 188 -8.33 15.60 -5.74
N GLU A 189 -8.41 14.57 -6.56
CA GLU A 189 -9.52 13.61 -6.54
C GLU A 189 -8.99 12.21 -6.96
N SER A 190 -9.67 11.16 -6.54
CA SER A 190 -9.46 9.81 -7.07
C SER A 190 -9.78 9.76 -8.58
N ASP A 191 -9.36 8.68 -9.25
CA ASP A 191 -9.62 8.52 -10.68
C ASP A 191 -10.22 7.13 -10.98
N PRO A 192 -11.52 6.95 -10.74
CA PRO A 192 -12.18 5.67 -10.98
C PRO A 192 -12.14 5.24 -12.45
N ILE A 193 -12.11 6.19 -13.39
CA ILE A 193 -12.04 5.85 -14.82
C ILE A 193 -10.73 5.16 -15.15
N HIS A 194 -9.59 5.75 -14.77
CA HIS A 194 -8.28 5.15 -15.07
C HIS A 194 -8.01 3.90 -14.24
N ARG A 195 -8.49 3.80 -12.98
CA ARG A 195 -8.47 2.56 -12.20
C ARG A 195 -9.21 1.44 -12.91
N GLY A 196 -10.44 1.70 -13.35
CA GLY A 196 -11.24 0.73 -14.07
C GLY A 196 -10.69 0.38 -15.45
N LYS A 197 -10.17 1.35 -16.20
CA LYS A 197 -9.49 1.11 -17.47
C LYS A 197 -8.29 0.16 -17.28
N TRP A 198 -7.47 0.42 -16.27
CA TRP A 198 -6.31 -0.44 -15.98
C TRP A 198 -6.73 -1.88 -15.68
N ILE A 199 -7.75 -2.07 -14.85
CA ILE A 199 -8.27 -3.42 -14.53
C ILE A 199 -8.79 -4.09 -15.81
N ARG A 200 -9.55 -3.38 -16.63
CA ARG A 200 -10.10 -3.89 -17.89
C ARG A 200 -9.01 -4.33 -18.85
N GLU A 201 -8.00 -3.51 -19.05
CA GLU A 201 -6.94 -3.76 -20.03
C GLU A 201 -5.87 -4.73 -19.50
N LYS A 202 -5.47 -4.62 -18.23
CA LYS A 202 -4.35 -5.38 -17.68
C LYS A 202 -4.76 -6.70 -17.05
N LEU A 203 -5.92 -6.75 -16.41
CA LEU A 203 -6.36 -7.99 -15.75
C LEU A 203 -7.38 -8.76 -16.61
N LEU A 204 -8.29 -8.09 -17.27
CA LEU A 204 -9.32 -8.74 -18.09
C LEU A 204 -8.94 -8.87 -19.58
N ALA A 205 -7.76 -8.41 -19.98
CA ALA A 205 -7.23 -8.49 -21.34
C ALA A 205 -8.21 -7.99 -22.43
N ASP A 206 -8.99 -6.97 -22.10
CA ASP A 206 -9.88 -6.29 -23.05
C ASP A 206 -9.21 -4.99 -23.53
N THR A 207 -9.83 -4.30 -24.49
CA THR A 207 -9.33 -3.05 -25.05
C THR A 207 -10.39 -1.97 -24.93
N ILE A 208 -9.97 -0.79 -24.51
CA ILE A 208 -10.82 0.41 -24.50
C ILE A 208 -10.28 1.36 -25.56
N PRO A 209 -11.14 1.80 -26.48
CA PRO A 209 -10.73 2.76 -27.50
C PRO A 209 -10.22 4.07 -26.88
N ASP A 210 -9.32 4.73 -27.58
CA ASP A 210 -8.88 6.07 -27.19
C ASP A 210 -10.02 7.08 -27.22
N VAL A 211 -9.96 8.04 -26.32
CA VAL A 211 -10.98 9.09 -26.23
C VAL A 211 -10.91 9.96 -27.48
N PRO A 212 -12.01 10.15 -28.22
CA PRO A 212 -12.04 11.04 -29.36
C PRO A 212 -11.67 12.48 -28.95
N ILE A 213 -10.89 13.17 -29.80
CA ILE A 213 -10.40 14.54 -29.52
C ILE A 213 -11.51 15.55 -29.29
N THR A 214 -12.71 15.27 -29.79
CA THR A 214 -13.89 16.14 -29.67
C THR A 214 -14.65 16.02 -28.34
N VAL A 215 -14.23 15.08 -27.47
CA VAL A 215 -14.92 14.83 -26.19
C VAL A 215 -14.36 15.76 -25.12
N ASP A 216 -15.24 16.52 -24.48
CA ASP A 216 -14.93 17.21 -23.22
C ASP A 216 -14.95 16.20 -22.07
N ALA A 217 -13.76 15.78 -21.62
CA ALA A 217 -13.56 14.79 -20.57
C ALA A 217 -13.62 15.39 -19.15
N VAL A 218 -13.80 16.71 -19.00
CA VAL A 218 -13.83 17.35 -17.69
C VAL A 218 -15.11 17.01 -16.94
N VAL A 219 -14.98 16.44 -15.75
CA VAL A 219 -16.13 16.24 -14.84
C VAL A 219 -16.43 17.55 -14.13
N PRO A 220 -17.64 18.11 -14.28
CA PRO A 220 -17.98 19.39 -13.67
C PRO A 220 -17.90 19.33 -12.13
N LYS A 221 -17.36 20.39 -11.52
CA LYS A 221 -17.38 20.54 -10.06
C LYS A 221 -18.81 20.80 -9.57
N ASN A 222 -19.16 20.19 -8.43
CA ASN A 222 -20.43 20.40 -7.77
C ASN A 222 -20.28 20.20 -6.25
N PRO A 223 -20.52 21.24 -5.42
CA PRO A 223 -20.29 21.19 -3.98
C PRO A 223 -21.30 20.32 -3.20
N HIS A 224 -22.32 19.80 -3.86
CA HIS A 224 -23.36 19.00 -3.23
C HIS A 224 -23.37 17.54 -3.68
N LYS A 225 -22.37 17.12 -4.47
CA LYS A 225 -22.29 15.78 -5.06
C LYS A 225 -20.93 15.16 -4.86
N THR A 226 -20.93 13.86 -4.58
CA THR A 226 -19.71 13.03 -4.61
C THR A 226 -19.14 12.97 -6.02
N LEU A 227 -17.85 12.57 -6.15
CA LEU A 227 -17.23 12.34 -7.45
C LEU A 227 -18.05 11.34 -8.29
N ARG A 228 -18.47 10.22 -7.69
CA ARG A 228 -19.33 9.24 -8.35
C ARG A 228 -20.60 9.85 -8.92
N GLN A 229 -21.31 10.67 -8.15
CA GLN A 229 -22.55 11.32 -8.61
C GLN A 229 -22.30 12.33 -9.74
N ARG A 230 -21.17 13.03 -9.71
CA ARG A 230 -20.77 13.97 -10.78
C ARG A 230 -20.36 13.21 -12.05
N LEU A 231 -19.63 12.12 -11.90
CA LEU A 231 -19.18 11.28 -12.99
C LEU A 231 -20.37 10.65 -13.71
N ILE A 232 -21.26 9.97 -13.00
CA ILE A 232 -22.47 9.36 -13.57
C ILE A 232 -23.32 10.41 -14.31
N ALA A 233 -23.50 11.59 -13.74
CA ALA A 233 -24.23 12.67 -14.39
C ALA A 233 -23.60 13.13 -15.72
N LYS A 234 -22.27 13.01 -15.87
CA LYS A 234 -21.54 13.37 -17.09
C LYS A 234 -21.57 12.25 -18.14
N THR A 235 -21.51 10.99 -17.70
CA THR A 235 -21.25 9.83 -18.57
C THR A 235 -22.47 9.00 -18.91
N ASN A 236 -23.66 9.30 -18.33
CA ASN A 236 -24.87 8.53 -18.49
C ASN A 236 -25.55 8.67 -19.88
N ASN A 237 -25.03 9.52 -20.76
CA ASN A 237 -25.53 9.58 -22.12
C ASN A 237 -25.01 8.41 -22.97
N GLU A 238 -25.77 7.99 -23.97
CA GLU A 238 -25.52 6.80 -24.78
C GLU A 238 -24.10 6.80 -25.40
N TYR A 239 -23.66 7.94 -25.93
CA TYR A 239 -22.34 8.06 -26.56
C TYR A 239 -21.20 7.82 -25.57
N CYS A 240 -21.20 8.49 -24.42
CA CYS A 240 -20.17 8.32 -23.40
C CYS A 240 -20.21 6.91 -22.79
N TRP A 241 -21.42 6.39 -22.54
CA TRP A 241 -21.62 5.11 -21.90
C TRP A 241 -21.08 3.93 -22.69
N THR A 242 -20.97 4.04 -24.00
CA THR A 242 -20.37 3.00 -24.87
C THR A 242 -18.97 2.56 -24.41
N CYS A 243 -18.15 3.49 -23.90
CA CYS A 243 -16.83 3.19 -23.34
C CYS A 243 -16.86 3.08 -21.81
N HIS A 244 -17.60 3.98 -21.15
CA HIS A 244 -17.61 4.09 -19.70
C HIS A 244 -18.20 2.86 -19.00
N VAL A 245 -19.15 2.15 -19.62
CA VAL A 245 -19.70 0.87 -19.13
C VAL A 245 -18.60 -0.19 -18.89
N LYS A 246 -17.49 -0.10 -19.59
CA LYS A 246 -16.38 -1.04 -19.42
C LYS A 246 -15.39 -0.64 -18.32
N MET A 247 -15.39 0.60 -17.89
CA MET A 247 -14.40 1.18 -16.97
C MET A 247 -14.99 1.55 -15.61
N GLU A 248 -16.02 2.39 -15.61
CA GLU A 248 -16.60 2.94 -14.40
C GLU A 248 -17.01 1.86 -13.38
N PRO A 249 -17.74 0.81 -13.77
CA PRO A 249 -18.18 -0.22 -12.84
C PRO A 249 -17.02 -0.98 -12.17
N LEU A 250 -15.83 -0.97 -12.76
CA LEU A 250 -14.62 -1.59 -12.21
C LEU A 250 -13.80 -0.64 -11.34
N GLY A 251 -13.90 0.65 -11.58
CA GLY A 251 -13.11 1.64 -10.83
C GLY A 251 -13.85 2.27 -9.66
N LEU A 252 -15.17 2.43 -9.76
CA LEU A 252 -16.01 3.01 -8.71
C LEU A 252 -15.99 2.24 -7.37
N PRO A 253 -15.82 0.91 -7.32
CA PRO A 253 -15.61 0.21 -6.07
C PRO A 253 -14.43 0.72 -5.23
N PHE A 254 -13.42 1.30 -5.88
CA PHE A 254 -12.24 1.86 -5.22
C PHE A 254 -12.43 3.29 -4.69
N GLU A 255 -13.64 3.86 -4.74
CA GLU A 255 -13.94 5.17 -4.13
C GLU A 255 -13.86 5.14 -2.59
N ILE A 256 -13.83 3.97 -2.00
CA ILE A 256 -13.43 3.77 -0.60
C ILE A 256 -11.97 4.18 -0.32
N TYR A 257 -11.23 4.60 -1.35
CA TYR A 257 -9.89 5.17 -1.23
C TYR A 257 -9.83 6.52 -1.94
N ASP A 258 -9.32 7.51 -1.25
CA ASP A 258 -9.13 8.85 -1.80
C ASP A 258 -7.92 8.94 -2.77
N ASP A 259 -7.56 10.17 -3.14
CA ASP A 259 -6.43 10.49 -4.02
C ASP A 259 -5.05 10.21 -3.40
N PHE A 260 -4.98 10.09 -2.07
CA PHE A 260 -3.78 9.64 -1.33
C PHE A 260 -3.78 8.14 -1.05
N GLY A 261 -4.77 7.39 -1.55
CA GLY A 261 -4.94 5.98 -1.26
C GLY A 261 -5.37 5.70 0.18
N ARG A 262 -5.90 6.67 0.92
CA ARG A 262 -6.43 6.49 2.28
C ARG A 262 -7.81 5.86 2.22
N PHE A 263 -8.05 4.86 3.07
CA PHE A 263 -9.39 4.29 3.22
C PHE A 263 -10.34 5.32 3.84
N ARG A 264 -11.55 5.40 3.31
CA ARG A 264 -12.60 6.30 3.75
C ARG A 264 -13.98 5.67 3.55
N THR A 265 -14.94 6.01 4.41
CA THR A 265 -16.35 5.63 4.29
C THR A 265 -17.24 6.79 3.83
N GLU A 266 -16.68 8.00 3.90
CA GLU A 266 -17.34 9.23 3.50
C GLU A 266 -16.42 10.07 2.63
N GLU A 267 -16.99 10.76 1.64
CA GLU A 267 -16.26 11.72 0.80
C GLU A 267 -16.45 13.13 1.36
N GLN A 268 -15.33 13.81 1.61
CA GLN A 268 -15.36 15.22 1.99
C GLN A 268 -15.61 16.09 0.76
N LEU A 269 -16.60 16.97 0.86
CA LEU A 269 -16.94 17.92 -0.19
C LEU A 269 -16.10 19.20 -0.01
N GLU A 270 -14.85 19.17 -0.46
CA GLU A 270 -13.84 20.20 -0.23
C GLU A 270 -14.11 21.50 -1.04
N TYR A 271 -15.22 22.14 -0.75
CA TYR A 271 -15.62 23.43 -1.32
C TYR A 271 -15.78 24.47 -0.22
N PRO A 272 -15.47 25.76 -0.48
CA PRO A 272 -15.52 26.82 0.55
C PRO A 272 -16.87 26.89 1.27
N GLU A 273 -17.98 26.68 0.56
CA GLU A 273 -19.35 26.70 1.13
C GLU A 273 -19.66 25.51 2.03
N ASN A 274 -18.86 24.46 1.98
CA ASN A 274 -19.00 23.26 2.79
C ASN A 274 -18.07 23.23 4.00
N LEU A 275 -17.24 24.26 4.18
CA LEU A 275 -16.31 24.35 5.29
C LEU A 275 -17.07 24.41 6.61
N ILE A 276 -16.82 23.43 7.50
CA ILE A 276 -17.39 23.36 8.86
C ILE A 276 -16.45 24.02 9.86
N ALA A 277 -15.16 23.67 9.78
CA ALA A 277 -14.13 24.23 10.66
C ALA A 277 -12.79 24.34 9.95
N LYS A 278 -12.09 25.44 10.22
CA LYS A 278 -10.70 25.61 9.77
C LYS A 278 -9.75 24.87 10.68
N GLY A 279 -8.78 24.22 10.06
CA GLY A 279 -7.67 23.62 10.80
C GLY A 279 -6.85 24.64 11.56
N LYS A 280 -6.26 24.22 12.67
CA LYS A 280 -5.36 25.08 13.46
C LYS A 280 -4.04 25.33 12.71
N GLU A 281 -3.54 26.54 12.75
CA GLU A 281 -2.28 26.89 12.07
C GLU A 281 -1.05 26.21 12.68
N LYS A 282 -1.04 25.92 13.98
CA LYS A 282 0.08 25.27 14.69
C LYS A 282 -0.39 24.52 15.94
N GLY A 283 0.24 23.36 16.17
CA GLY A 283 0.17 22.62 17.44
C GLY A 283 -1.13 21.82 17.61
N GLY A 284 -1.00 20.60 18.01
CA GLY A 284 -2.07 19.65 18.23
C GLY A 284 -1.97 18.40 17.36
N PRO A 285 -2.90 17.46 17.48
CA PRO A 285 -2.99 16.29 16.61
C PRO A 285 -3.08 16.69 15.13
N ALA A 286 -2.61 15.82 14.23
CA ALA A 286 -2.63 16.09 12.78
C ALA A 286 -4.04 16.35 12.24
N GLU A 287 -5.07 15.83 12.91
CA GLU A 287 -6.48 16.04 12.59
C GLU A 287 -6.91 17.50 12.81
N ASP A 288 -6.40 18.13 13.88
CA ASP A 288 -6.69 19.53 14.18
C ASP A 288 -6.07 20.52 13.19
N LEU A 289 -5.14 20.07 12.36
CA LEU A 289 -4.44 20.92 11.37
C LEU A 289 -5.13 20.96 10.01
N ARG A 290 -6.22 20.20 9.85
CA ARG A 290 -6.95 20.12 8.58
C ARG A 290 -8.25 20.87 8.65
N ASP A 291 -8.59 21.48 7.53
CA ASP A 291 -9.94 21.98 7.33
C ASP A 291 -10.93 20.80 7.34
N SER A 292 -12.06 20.96 8.01
CA SER A 292 -13.14 19.99 8.05
C SER A 292 -14.28 20.47 7.17
N TYR A 293 -14.77 19.59 6.31
CA TYR A 293 -15.82 19.88 5.36
C TYR A 293 -17.04 18.95 5.58
N LYS A 294 -18.18 19.33 5.03
CA LYS A 294 -19.33 18.44 4.95
C LYS A 294 -18.98 17.17 4.19
N THR A 295 -19.54 16.05 4.61
CA THR A 295 -19.31 14.75 4.01
C THR A 295 -20.58 14.16 3.42
N LEU A 296 -20.41 13.25 2.47
CA LEU A 296 -21.46 12.36 1.99
C LEU A 296 -20.97 10.91 2.04
N PRO A 297 -21.85 9.95 2.34
CA PRO A 297 -21.49 8.54 2.34
C PRO A 297 -21.03 8.10 0.95
N ILE A 298 -20.04 7.20 0.92
CA ILE A 298 -19.53 6.62 -0.31
C ILE A 298 -20.42 5.47 -0.74
N ASP A 299 -20.80 5.48 -2.01
CA ASP A 299 -21.35 4.32 -2.70
C ASP A 299 -20.18 3.60 -3.42
N ALA A 300 -19.77 2.45 -2.90
CA ALA A 300 -18.68 1.64 -3.41
C ALA A 300 -19.13 0.49 -4.32
N THR A 301 -20.40 0.45 -4.69
CA THR A 301 -20.92 -0.60 -5.56
C THR A 301 -20.37 -0.50 -6.98
N GLY A 302 -20.28 -1.62 -7.66
CA GLY A 302 -19.84 -1.68 -9.05
C GLY A 302 -20.38 -2.90 -9.77
N SER A 303 -19.69 -3.31 -10.82
CA SER A 303 -20.06 -4.52 -11.57
C SER A 303 -18.83 -5.09 -12.28
N LEU A 304 -18.66 -6.40 -12.19
CA LEU A 304 -17.66 -7.15 -12.94
C LEU A 304 -18.36 -7.82 -14.13
N GLN A 305 -17.77 -7.68 -15.29
CA GLN A 305 -18.26 -8.33 -16.51
C GLN A 305 -17.10 -8.72 -17.41
N GLY A 306 -17.30 -9.81 -18.16
CA GLY A 306 -16.35 -10.25 -19.16
C GLY A 306 -15.24 -11.12 -18.62
N THR A 307 -15.42 -11.79 -17.49
CA THR A 307 -14.51 -12.81 -17.00
C THR A 307 -14.58 -14.10 -17.83
N GLY A 308 -15.71 -14.32 -18.49
CA GLY A 308 -16.04 -15.59 -19.15
C GLY A 308 -16.63 -16.63 -18.22
N ASP A 309 -16.79 -16.33 -16.95
CA ASP A 309 -17.46 -17.15 -15.94
C ASP A 309 -18.64 -16.38 -15.33
N SER A 310 -19.85 -16.80 -15.67
CA SER A 310 -21.08 -16.15 -15.19
C SER A 310 -21.26 -16.19 -13.67
N ARG A 311 -20.50 -17.01 -12.94
CA ARG A 311 -20.51 -17.05 -11.47
C ARG A 311 -19.72 -15.89 -10.85
N LEU A 312 -18.77 -15.32 -11.60
CA LEU A 312 -17.94 -14.19 -11.19
C LEU A 312 -18.48 -12.87 -11.70
N ASP A 313 -19.14 -12.88 -12.88
CA ASP A 313 -19.74 -11.69 -13.46
C ASP A 313 -21.01 -11.28 -12.69
N GLY A 314 -21.25 -9.98 -12.57
CA GLY A 314 -22.40 -9.40 -11.89
C GLY A 314 -22.03 -8.21 -11.01
N ASP A 315 -23.01 -7.75 -10.21
CA ASP A 315 -22.82 -6.64 -9.29
C ASP A 315 -21.84 -7.00 -8.19
N VAL A 316 -21.01 -6.03 -7.78
CA VAL A 316 -20.06 -6.15 -6.68
C VAL A 316 -20.37 -5.11 -5.60
N GLU A 317 -20.13 -5.49 -4.34
CA GLU A 317 -20.46 -4.65 -3.19
C GLU A 317 -19.42 -3.54 -2.99
N ASP A 318 -18.14 -3.86 -3.16
CA ASP A 318 -17.02 -2.95 -2.99
C ASP A 318 -15.75 -3.45 -3.71
N ALA A 319 -14.62 -2.78 -3.45
CA ALA A 319 -13.33 -3.17 -4.00
C ALA A 319 -12.87 -4.57 -3.54
N PHE A 320 -13.23 -5.00 -2.34
CA PHE A 320 -12.79 -6.29 -1.80
C PHE A 320 -13.52 -7.44 -2.49
N ASP A 321 -14.84 -7.32 -2.69
CA ASP A 321 -15.63 -8.29 -3.46
C ASP A 321 -15.15 -8.34 -4.92
N LEU A 322 -14.89 -7.20 -5.55
CA LEU A 322 -14.31 -7.14 -6.89
C LEU A 322 -12.97 -7.87 -6.97
N ILE A 323 -12.06 -7.61 -6.04
CA ILE A 323 -10.74 -8.23 -5.99
C ILE A 323 -10.84 -9.75 -5.83
N ASP A 324 -11.71 -10.23 -4.94
CA ASP A 324 -11.90 -11.66 -4.71
C ASP A 324 -12.43 -12.40 -5.93
N ARG A 325 -13.28 -11.76 -6.73
CA ARG A 325 -13.76 -12.31 -7.99
C ARG A 325 -12.69 -12.27 -9.09
N LEU A 326 -11.94 -11.18 -9.18
CA LEU A 326 -10.81 -11.07 -10.13
C LEU A 326 -9.75 -12.14 -9.85
N ALA A 327 -9.41 -12.36 -8.59
CA ALA A 327 -8.42 -13.36 -8.17
C ALA A 327 -8.81 -14.81 -8.53
N LYS A 328 -10.11 -15.09 -8.64
CA LYS A 328 -10.66 -16.41 -9.02
C LYS A 328 -10.82 -16.56 -10.54
N SER A 329 -10.58 -15.52 -11.32
CA SER A 329 -10.86 -15.51 -12.76
C SER A 329 -9.72 -16.14 -13.57
N ASP A 330 -10.05 -17.17 -14.34
CA ASP A 330 -9.13 -17.77 -15.31
C ASP A 330 -8.62 -16.74 -16.30
N ARG A 331 -9.49 -15.80 -16.72
CA ARG A 331 -9.12 -14.74 -17.64
C ARG A 331 -8.04 -13.82 -17.07
N VAL A 332 -8.11 -13.51 -15.76
CA VAL A 332 -7.08 -12.73 -15.09
C VAL A 332 -5.76 -13.50 -15.07
N ARG A 333 -5.78 -14.77 -14.69
CA ARG A 333 -4.61 -15.65 -14.72
C ARG A 333 -3.96 -15.67 -16.12
N GLN A 334 -4.74 -15.90 -17.14
CA GLN A 334 -4.28 -15.93 -18.54
C GLN A 334 -3.74 -14.57 -18.99
N SER A 335 -4.34 -13.46 -18.53
CA SER A 335 -3.85 -12.13 -18.82
C SER A 335 -2.46 -11.89 -18.22
N ILE A 336 -2.23 -12.30 -16.98
CA ILE A 336 -0.92 -12.16 -16.33
C ILE A 336 0.14 -13.01 -17.07
N ILE A 337 -0.18 -14.24 -17.45
CA ILE A 337 0.72 -15.10 -18.24
C ILE A 337 1.04 -14.45 -19.59
N ARG A 338 0.08 -13.83 -20.26
CA ARG A 338 0.31 -13.09 -21.52
C ARG A 338 1.22 -11.88 -21.31
N HIS A 339 1.11 -11.19 -20.18
CA HIS A 339 2.05 -10.10 -19.84
C HIS A 339 3.46 -10.64 -19.62
N ALA A 340 3.62 -11.76 -18.91
CA ALA A 340 4.92 -12.43 -18.77
C ALA A 340 5.48 -12.86 -20.13
N PHE A 341 4.67 -13.48 -20.98
CA PHE A 341 5.06 -13.83 -22.35
C PHE A 341 5.57 -12.61 -23.12
N ARG A 342 4.82 -11.51 -23.15
CA ARG A 342 5.21 -10.28 -23.86
C ARG A 342 6.53 -9.71 -23.35
N TYR A 343 6.73 -9.77 -22.04
CA TYR A 343 7.96 -9.32 -21.40
C TYR A 343 9.18 -10.15 -21.85
N PHE A 344 9.11 -11.47 -21.72
CA PHE A 344 10.23 -12.36 -22.03
C PHE A 344 10.46 -12.50 -23.54
N MET A 345 9.40 -12.51 -24.36
CA MET A 345 9.53 -12.63 -25.81
C MET A 345 9.87 -11.31 -26.49
N GLY A 346 9.67 -10.16 -25.84
CA GLY A 346 9.85 -8.81 -26.42
C GLY A 346 8.86 -8.49 -27.53
N ARG A 347 7.73 -9.20 -27.62
CA ARG A 347 6.69 -9.05 -28.65
C ARG A 347 5.33 -9.49 -28.14
N ASN A 348 4.27 -9.09 -28.82
CA ASN A 348 2.94 -9.63 -28.57
C ASN A 348 2.83 -11.09 -29.05
N GLU A 349 1.90 -11.82 -28.44
CA GLU A 349 1.55 -13.17 -28.81
C GLU A 349 0.86 -13.24 -30.18
N MET A 350 1.08 -14.31 -30.89
CA MET A 350 0.43 -14.68 -32.15
C MET A 350 -0.33 -16.00 -31.96
N LEU A 351 -1.19 -16.36 -32.92
CA LEU A 351 -1.92 -17.64 -32.89
C LEU A 351 -0.99 -18.85 -32.79
N SER A 352 0.20 -18.77 -33.41
CA SER A 352 1.23 -19.82 -33.31
C SER A 352 1.79 -20.02 -31.89
N ASP A 353 1.62 -19.05 -30.99
CA ASP A 353 2.08 -19.13 -29.61
C ASP A 353 1.06 -19.77 -28.66
N SER A 354 -0.11 -20.17 -29.18
CA SER A 354 -1.21 -20.72 -28.35
C SER A 354 -0.75 -21.90 -27.49
N LYS A 355 0.06 -22.81 -28.05
CA LYS A 355 0.59 -23.95 -27.32
C LYS A 355 1.47 -23.49 -26.15
N THR A 356 2.37 -22.54 -26.38
CA THR A 356 3.26 -21.96 -25.35
C THR A 356 2.46 -21.35 -24.19
N LEU A 357 1.40 -20.60 -24.48
CA LEU A 357 0.55 -20.00 -23.46
C LEU A 357 -0.25 -21.03 -22.67
N ILE A 358 -0.76 -22.08 -23.34
CA ILE A 358 -1.48 -23.18 -22.70
C ILE A 358 -0.53 -23.99 -21.80
N ASP A 359 0.67 -24.27 -22.27
CA ASP A 359 1.67 -25.02 -21.48
C ASP A 359 2.13 -24.20 -20.27
N ALA A 360 2.30 -22.87 -20.39
CA ALA A 360 2.64 -21.99 -19.28
C ALA A 360 1.49 -21.91 -18.23
N GLU A 361 0.23 -21.85 -18.68
CA GLU A 361 -0.92 -21.91 -17.76
C GLU A 361 -0.99 -23.25 -17.05
N ARG A 362 -0.74 -24.35 -17.75
CA ARG A 362 -0.70 -25.69 -17.15
C ARG A 362 0.43 -25.79 -16.13
N ALA A 363 1.63 -25.29 -16.43
CA ALA A 363 2.74 -25.27 -15.50
C ALA A 363 2.39 -24.52 -14.21
N TYR A 364 1.69 -23.38 -14.31
CA TYR A 364 1.17 -22.66 -13.16
C TYR A 364 0.20 -23.50 -12.31
N LEU A 365 -0.78 -24.13 -12.97
CA LEU A 365 -1.82 -24.91 -12.26
C LEU A 365 -1.25 -26.18 -11.62
N ASP A 366 -0.36 -26.89 -12.30
CA ASP A 366 0.23 -28.15 -11.82
C ASP A 366 1.24 -27.93 -10.69
N SER A 367 1.81 -26.71 -10.57
CA SER A 367 2.80 -26.33 -9.55
C SER A 367 2.22 -25.63 -8.33
N ASN A 368 0.92 -25.66 -8.11
CA ASN A 368 0.25 -24.90 -7.04
C ASN A 368 0.45 -23.38 -7.17
N GLY A 369 0.46 -22.89 -8.41
CA GLY A 369 0.51 -21.46 -8.68
C GLY A 369 1.90 -20.83 -8.61
N SER A 370 2.96 -21.59 -8.92
CA SER A 370 4.33 -21.11 -9.04
C SER A 370 4.51 -20.20 -10.26
N PHE A 371 5.05 -19.01 -10.04
CA PHE A 371 5.42 -18.12 -11.13
C PHE A 371 6.76 -18.52 -11.76
N ASP A 372 7.66 -19.11 -11.00
CA ASP A 372 8.93 -19.64 -11.53
C ASP A 372 8.68 -20.73 -12.57
N GLU A 373 7.72 -21.62 -12.36
CA GLU A 373 7.34 -22.64 -13.35
C GLU A 373 6.72 -22.04 -14.61
N VAL A 374 6.00 -20.92 -14.51
CA VAL A 374 5.55 -20.16 -15.69
C VAL A 374 6.75 -19.63 -16.47
N ILE A 375 7.74 -19.04 -15.80
CA ILE A 375 8.96 -18.51 -16.43
C ILE A 375 9.73 -19.63 -17.10
N VAL A 376 9.95 -20.76 -16.43
CA VAL A 376 10.64 -21.93 -16.98
C VAL A 376 9.92 -22.42 -18.23
N SER A 377 8.60 -22.60 -18.18
CA SER A 377 7.79 -23.03 -19.31
C SER A 377 7.90 -22.08 -20.50
N LEU A 378 7.85 -20.76 -20.25
CA LEU A 378 8.00 -19.75 -21.31
C LEU A 378 9.39 -19.77 -21.94
N LEU A 379 10.47 -19.78 -21.13
CA LEU A 379 11.85 -19.68 -21.61
C LEU A 379 12.37 -20.97 -22.27
N THR A 380 11.75 -22.11 -22.00
CA THR A 380 12.06 -23.41 -22.64
C THR A 380 11.17 -23.72 -23.84
N SER A 381 10.19 -22.84 -24.15
CA SER A 381 9.24 -23.05 -25.25
C SER A 381 9.85 -22.82 -26.63
N ASP A 382 9.25 -23.44 -27.64
CA ASP A 382 9.60 -23.19 -29.05
C ASP A 382 9.45 -21.71 -29.41
N SER A 383 8.51 -21.00 -28.86
CA SER A 383 8.29 -19.55 -29.07
C SER A 383 9.47 -18.70 -28.62
N PHE A 384 10.24 -19.15 -27.63
CA PHE A 384 11.44 -18.47 -27.15
C PHE A 384 12.70 -18.93 -27.89
N ILE A 385 12.85 -20.24 -28.10
CA ILE A 385 14.07 -20.84 -28.67
C ILE A 385 14.19 -20.58 -30.17
N TYR A 386 13.06 -20.68 -30.91
CA TYR A 386 13.07 -20.56 -32.37
C TYR A 386 12.48 -19.23 -32.83
N ARG A 387 13.27 -18.45 -33.55
CA ARG A 387 12.80 -17.24 -34.21
C ARG A 387 12.74 -17.47 -35.72
N LYS A 388 11.60 -17.16 -36.36
CA LYS A 388 11.50 -17.09 -37.81
C LYS A 388 12.43 -15.97 -38.29
N PRO A 389 13.32 -16.22 -39.25
CA PRO A 389 14.09 -15.14 -39.86
C PRO A 389 13.11 -14.13 -40.53
N PRO A 390 13.44 -12.83 -40.52
CA PRO A 390 12.62 -11.86 -41.24
C PRO A 390 12.47 -12.29 -42.70
N GLU A 391 11.25 -12.24 -43.22
CA GLU A 391 11.02 -12.47 -44.67
C GLU A 391 11.82 -11.41 -45.44
N THR A 392 12.81 -11.85 -46.18
CA THR A 392 13.49 -11.01 -47.17
C THR A 392 12.43 -10.61 -48.19
N LYS A 393 11.99 -9.34 -48.13
CA LYS A 393 11.21 -8.76 -49.24
C LYS A 393 12.13 -8.79 -50.47
N GLU A 394 11.87 -9.71 -51.41
CA GLU A 394 12.35 -9.61 -52.77
C GLU A 394 11.72 -8.43 -53.50
#